data_4d23e2024b011cf6c787e2c657079a7f
#
_entry.id   4d23e2024b011cf6c787e2c657079a7f
#
_cell.length_a   1.000
_cell.length_b   1.000
_cell.length_c   1.000
_cell.angle_alpha   90.00
_cell.angle_beta   90.00
_cell.angle_gamma   90.00
#
_symmetry.space_group_name_H-M   'P 1'
#
loop_
_entity.id
_entity.type
_entity.pdbx_description
1 polymer ?
#
loop_
_entity_poly.entity_id
_entity_poly.type
_entity_poly.pdbx_seq_one_letter_code
_entity_poly.pdbx_strand_id
1 'polypeptide(L)'
;MKLVIRHAGEAALAAFIFLSAMLLIQNITYKNSSGVTSKGVVNVIGQEIKPEDTDYDSYADSDITKNEAAAAKPEISYNDDAGIIKAGNTVKLPEYFNVKLEGSTYSAVLVNSFRVMSVKDSAGNDYISEYSETDKTITFRYPGTYTLKLYAYDAQQHECSEEIKIAVEEAS
;
A
#
# COMPACT_ATOMS: atom_id res chain seq x y z
N MET A 1 12.29 23.08 58.92
CA MET A 1 10.97 23.60 58.57
C MET A 1 10.97 24.67 57.49
N LYS A 2 11.79 25.71 57.51
CA LYS A 2 11.77 26.80 56.49
C LYS A 2 12.02 26.33 55.03
N LEU A 3 12.85 25.29 54.82
CA LEU A 3 13.19 24.79 53.51
C LEU A 3 12.01 24.07 52.84
N VAL A 4 11.28 23.26 53.58
CA VAL A 4 10.12 22.49 53.09
C VAL A 4 8.98 23.42 52.66
N ILE A 5 8.75 24.50 53.43
CA ILE A 5 7.70 25.48 53.15
C ILE A 5 8.03 26.24 51.86
N ARG A 6 9.31 26.54 51.59
CA ARG A 6 9.75 27.23 50.40
C ARG A 6 9.53 26.38 49.12
N HIS A 7 9.92 25.10 49.18
CA HIS A 7 9.70 24.19 48.02
C HIS A 7 8.23 23.89 47.76
N ALA A 8 7.43 23.78 48.83
CA ALA A 8 5.99 23.63 48.70
C ALA A 8 5.33 24.86 48.04
N GLY A 9 5.81 26.07 48.39
CA GLY A 9 5.33 27.32 47.78
C GLY A 9 5.72 27.43 46.30
N GLU A 10 6.95 27.08 45.94
CA GLU A 10 7.44 27.08 44.58
C GLU A 10 6.68 26.06 43.69
N ALA A 11 6.41 24.85 44.22
CA ALA A 11 5.61 23.84 43.52
C ALA A 11 4.14 24.26 43.34
N ALA A 12 3.55 24.89 44.35
CA ALA A 12 2.18 25.41 44.22
C ALA A 12 2.07 26.55 43.21
N LEU A 13 3.07 27.42 43.14
CA LEU A 13 3.12 28.50 42.15
C LEU A 13 3.25 27.94 40.73
N ALA A 14 4.12 26.96 40.53
CA ALA A 14 4.31 26.32 39.23
C ALA A 14 3.03 25.60 38.76
N ALA A 15 2.34 24.90 39.67
CA ALA A 15 1.06 24.27 39.36
C ALA A 15 -0.03 25.29 38.99
N PHE A 16 -0.08 26.42 39.72
CA PHE A 16 -1.03 27.49 39.40
C PHE A 16 -0.79 28.14 38.05
N ILE A 17 0.48 28.38 37.69
CA ILE A 17 0.86 28.92 36.39
C ILE A 17 0.46 27.94 35.28
N PHE A 18 0.75 26.64 35.48
CA PHE A 18 0.41 25.60 34.53
C PHE A 18 -1.12 25.47 34.31
N LEU A 19 -1.89 25.46 35.38
CA LEU A 19 -3.35 25.42 35.34
C LEU A 19 -3.93 26.67 34.65
N SER A 20 -3.38 27.85 34.93
CA SER A 20 -3.81 29.11 34.30
C SER A 20 -3.48 29.11 32.80
N ALA A 21 -2.34 28.61 32.41
CA ALA A 21 -1.97 28.48 30.99
C ALA A 21 -2.88 27.48 30.26
N MET A 22 -3.22 26.36 30.91
CA MET A 22 -4.13 25.36 30.37
C MET A 22 -5.56 25.90 30.19
N LEU A 23 -6.05 26.68 31.16
CA LEU A 23 -7.35 27.36 31.06
C LEU A 23 -7.38 28.42 29.96
N LEU A 24 -6.29 29.15 29.76
CA LEU A 24 -6.14 30.10 28.66
C LEU A 24 -6.20 29.40 27.30
N ILE A 25 -5.51 28.29 27.14
CA ILE A 25 -5.48 27.52 25.88
C ILE A 25 -6.85 26.94 25.56
N GLN A 26 -7.60 26.50 26.58
CA GLN A 26 -8.97 25.98 26.42
C GLN A 26 -10.00 27.05 26.01
N ASN A 27 -9.76 28.32 26.39
CA ASN A 27 -10.70 29.41 26.16
C ASN A 27 -10.32 30.32 24.96
N ILE A 28 -9.20 30.04 24.28
CA ILE A 28 -8.86 30.79 23.08
C ILE A 28 -9.86 30.44 21.97
N THR A 29 -10.68 31.38 21.61
CA THR A 29 -11.56 31.30 20.44
C THR A 29 -10.85 31.86 19.22
N TYR A 30 -10.74 31.05 18.19
CA TYR A 30 -10.20 31.46 16.90
C TYR A 30 -11.34 31.89 15.98
N LYS A 31 -11.20 33.04 15.34
CA LYS A 31 -12.10 33.49 14.30
C LYS A 31 -11.36 33.41 12.98
N ASN A 32 -11.76 32.53 12.08
CA ASN A 32 -11.14 32.43 10.76
C ASN A 32 -11.62 33.56 9.83
N SER A 33 -10.99 33.71 8.68
CA SER A 33 -11.34 34.72 7.66
C SER A 33 -12.77 34.57 7.12
N SER A 34 -13.44 33.45 7.34
CA SER A 34 -14.82 33.18 6.96
C SER A 34 -15.82 33.46 8.09
N GLY A 35 -15.39 34.04 9.21
CA GLY A 35 -16.25 34.41 10.34
C GLY A 35 -16.67 33.28 11.26
N VAL A 36 -16.18 32.07 11.04
CA VAL A 36 -16.46 30.90 11.90
C VAL A 36 -15.59 30.95 13.15
N THR A 37 -16.23 30.84 14.31
CA THR A 37 -15.57 30.87 15.63
C THR A 37 -15.30 29.44 16.08
N SER A 38 -14.02 29.01 16.15
CA SER A 38 -13.61 27.75 16.72
C SER A 38 -13.10 27.93 18.15
N LYS A 39 -13.48 27.07 19.05
CA LYS A 39 -12.94 27.02 20.42
C LYS A 39 -11.57 26.34 20.39
N GLY A 40 -10.66 26.76 21.27
CA GLY A 40 -9.25 26.46 21.33
C GLY A 40 -8.82 25.05 20.91
N VAL A 41 -7.56 24.92 20.51
CA VAL A 41 -6.96 23.76 19.87
C VAL A 41 -7.27 22.42 20.58
N VAL A 42 -7.33 22.40 21.90
CA VAL A 42 -7.64 21.17 22.68
C VAL A 42 -9.10 20.74 22.54
N ASN A 43 -10.01 21.72 22.32
CA ASN A 43 -11.43 21.42 22.15
C ASN A 43 -11.73 20.96 20.70
N VAL A 44 -10.98 21.46 19.73
CA VAL A 44 -11.06 21.04 18.32
C VAL A 44 -10.54 19.61 18.19
N ILE A 45 -9.38 19.28 18.77
CA ILE A 45 -8.82 17.92 18.75
C ILE A 45 -9.76 16.94 19.49
N GLY A 46 -10.38 17.33 20.60
CA GLY A 46 -11.32 16.49 21.34
C GLY A 46 -12.67 16.30 20.66
N GLN A 47 -13.06 17.20 19.73
CA GLN A 47 -14.28 17.07 18.93
C GLN A 47 -14.05 16.25 17.65
N GLU A 48 -12.84 16.34 17.07
CA GLU A 48 -12.49 15.55 15.86
C GLU A 48 -12.21 14.07 16.17
N ILE A 49 -11.95 13.70 17.44
CA ILE A 49 -11.69 12.31 17.86
C ILE A 49 -12.93 11.65 18.50
N LYS A 50 -14.12 12.21 18.30
CA LYS A 50 -15.32 11.49 18.74
C LYS A 50 -15.55 10.26 17.87
N PRO A 51 -15.65 9.04 18.46
CA PRO A 51 -15.94 7.83 17.68
C PRO A 51 -17.32 7.83 17.00
N GLU A 52 -18.13 8.84 17.26
CA GLU A 52 -19.46 9.05 16.68
C GLU A 52 -19.46 10.07 15.55
N ASP A 53 -18.30 10.60 15.16
CA ASP A 53 -18.23 11.47 14.01
C ASP A 53 -18.37 10.59 12.77
N THR A 54 -19.59 10.57 12.24
CA THR A 54 -20.00 9.87 11.03
C THR A 54 -19.27 10.34 9.78
N ASP A 55 -18.40 11.33 9.91
CA ASP A 55 -17.52 11.78 8.84
C ASP A 55 -16.43 10.78 8.46
N TYR A 56 -16.16 9.75 9.28
CA TYR A 56 -15.32 8.63 8.87
C TYR A 56 -15.98 7.81 7.76
N ASP A 57 -17.30 7.70 7.77
CA ASP A 57 -18.08 7.09 6.69
C ASP A 57 -18.14 8.01 5.46
N SER A 58 -18.05 9.33 5.62
CA SER A 58 -18.03 10.27 4.49
C SER A 58 -16.69 10.25 3.74
N TYR A 59 -15.58 9.90 4.40
CA TYR A 59 -14.30 9.66 3.72
C TYR A 59 -14.35 8.41 2.83
N ALA A 60 -15.03 7.36 3.28
CA ALA A 60 -15.25 6.15 2.46
C ALA A 60 -16.16 6.43 1.25
N ASP A 61 -17.02 7.45 1.35
CA ASP A 61 -17.99 7.87 0.33
C ASP A 61 -17.55 9.12 -0.45
N SER A 62 -16.35 9.66 -0.15
CA SER A 62 -15.83 10.81 -0.88
C SER A 62 -15.65 10.48 -2.36
N ASP A 63 -15.90 11.45 -3.23
CA ASP A 63 -15.71 11.28 -4.68
C ASP A 63 -14.26 10.88 -5.02
N ILE A 64 -13.29 11.23 -4.17
CA ILE A 64 -11.89 10.82 -4.29
C ILE A 64 -11.77 9.31 -4.08
N THR A 65 -12.33 8.77 -2.99
CA THR A 65 -12.27 7.31 -2.70
C THR A 65 -13.06 6.50 -3.73
N LYS A 66 -14.20 7.03 -4.21
CA LYS A 66 -14.97 6.40 -5.29
C LYS A 66 -14.23 6.44 -6.62
N ASN A 67 -13.56 7.53 -6.93
CA ASN A 67 -12.77 7.67 -8.15
C ASN A 67 -11.52 6.78 -8.10
N GLU A 68 -10.85 6.65 -6.95
CA GLU A 68 -9.74 5.73 -6.76
C GLU A 68 -10.20 4.26 -6.83
N ALA A 69 -11.33 3.92 -6.23
CA ALA A 69 -11.90 2.57 -6.32
C ALA A 69 -12.40 2.22 -7.73
N ALA A 70 -12.82 3.22 -8.51
CA ALA A 70 -13.27 3.09 -9.90
C ALA A 70 -12.12 3.23 -10.91
N ALA A 71 -10.93 3.68 -10.48
CA ALA A 71 -9.77 3.78 -11.34
C ALA A 71 -9.43 2.39 -11.92
N ALA A 72 -9.16 2.35 -13.22
CA ALA A 72 -8.76 1.13 -13.89
C ALA A 72 -7.45 0.64 -13.28
N LYS A 73 -7.49 -0.52 -12.61
CA LYS A 73 -6.28 -1.16 -12.07
C LYS A 73 -5.52 -1.84 -13.18
N PRO A 74 -4.20 -1.99 -13.04
CA PRO A 74 -3.43 -2.85 -13.93
C PRO A 74 -4.04 -4.26 -13.97
N GLU A 75 -3.91 -4.93 -15.10
CA GLU A 75 -4.35 -6.30 -15.29
C GLU A 75 -3.20 -7.10 -15.91
N ILE A 76 -2.89 -8.26 -15.33
CA ILE A 76 -1.84 -9.15 -15.83
C ILE A 76 -2.52 -10.35 -16.48
N SER A 77 -2.11 -10.69 -17.70
CA SER A 77 -2.61 -11.86 -18.43
C SER A 77 -1.46 -12.65 -19.04
N TYR A 78 -1.70 -13.94 -19.30
CA TYR A 78 -0.77 -14.75 -20.07
C TYR A 78 -0.72 -14.27 -21.52
N ASN A 79 0.47 -14.33 -22.11
CA ASN A 79 0.68 -14.02 -23.52
C ASN A 79 0.58 -15.31 -24.34
N ASP A 80 -0.54 -15.56 -24.97
CA ASP A 80 -0.79 -16.77 -25.76
C ASP A 80 0.18 -16.92 -26.96
N ASP A 81 0.79 -15.83 -27.41
CA ASP A 81 1.75 -15.82 -28.51
C ASP A 81 3.20 -16.17 -28.07
N ALA A 82 3.46 -16.28 -26.75
CA ALA A 82 4.81 -16.47 -26.21
C ALA A 82 5.41 -17.85 -26.46
N GLY A 83 4.59 -18.79 -26.91
CA GLY A 83 5.03 -20.17 -27.16
C GLY A 83 5.07 -21.03 -25.89
N ILE A 84 5.63 -22.23 -26.04
CA ILE A 84 5.60 -23.28 -25.01
C ILE A 84 6.89 -23.23 -24.20
N ILE A 85 6.75 -23.25 -22.86
CA ILE A 85 7.89 -23.37 -21.95
C ILE A 85 8.27 -24.86 -21.84
N LYS A 86 9.55 -25.16 -22.03
CA LYS A 86 10.08 -26.55 -21.89
C LYS A 86 10.99 -26.65 -20.67
N ALA A 87 10.88 -27.76 -19.97
CA ALA A 87 11.74 -28.08 -18.84
C ALA A 87 13.22 -28.12 -19.26
N GLY A 88 14.12 -27.67 -18.38
CA GLY A 88 15.54 -27.58 -18.64
C GLY A 88 15.97 -26.31 -19.41
N ASN A 89 15.07 -25.61 -20.08
CA ASN A 89 15.40 -24.38 -20.79
C ASN A 89 15.31 -23.17 -19.86
N THR A 90 16.28 -22.26 -19.98
CA THR A 90 16.20 -20.96 -19.33
C THR A 90 15.34 -20.04 -20.17
N VAL A 91 14.28 -19.51 -19.57
CA VAL A 91 13.32 -18.62 -20.25
C VAL A 91 13.28 -17.26 -19.58
N LYS A 92 13.04 -16.23 -20.35
CA LYS A 92 12.81 -14.87 -19.85
C LYS A 92 11.32 -14.73 -19.49
N LEU A 93 11.03 -14.92 -18.22
CA LEU A 93 9.66 -15.10 -17.75
C LEU A 93 8.70 -13.96 -18.14
N PRO A 94 9.09 -12.66 -18.08
CA PRO A 94 8.19 -11.57 -18.47
C PRO A 94 7.73 -11.59 -19.94
N GLU A 95 8.39 -12.32 -20.83
CA GLU A 95 7.96 -12.43 -22.25
C GLU A 95 6.65 -13.22 -22.38
N TYR A 96 6.32 -14.01 -21.36
CA TYR A 96 5.11 -14.84 -21.30
C TYR A 96 3.90 -14.13 -20.70
N PHE A 97 4.00 -12.82 -20.42
CA PHE A 97 2.91 -12.06 -19.83
C PHE A 97 2.71 -10.72 -20.50
N ASN A 98 1.47 -10.25 -20.49
CA ASN A 98 1.06 -8.92 -20.87
C ASN A 98 0.53 -8.18 -19.65
N VAL A 99 0.79 -6.88 -19.57
CA VAL A 99 0.26 -6.00 -18.52
C VAL A 99 -0.56 -4.90 -19.21
N LYS A 100 -1.81 -4.77 -18.83
CA LYS A 100 -2.69 -3.71 -19.29
C LYS A 100 -2.62 -2.54 -18.32
N LEU A 101 -2.13 -1.39 -18.78
CA LEU A 101 -2.01 -0.14 -18.04
C LEU A 101 -2.79 0.94 -18.79
N GLU A 102 -3.64 1.69 -18.07
CA GLU A 102 -4.39 2.83 -18.64
C GLU A 102 -5.09 2.53 -19.98
N GLY A 103 -5.61 1.32 -20.12
CA GLY A 103 -6.29 0.88 -21.35
C GLY A 103 -5.37 0.40 -22.48
N SER A 104 -4.06 0.50 -22.32
CA SER A 104 -3.06 -0.01 -23.27
C SER A 104 -2.41 -1.28 -22.77
N THR A 105 -2.15 -2.23 -23.66
CA THR A 105 -1.49 -3.51 -23.32
C THR A 105 -0.02 -3.47 -23.73
N TYR A 106 0.84 -3.87 -22.80
CA TYR A 106 2.28 -3.94 -22.98
C TYR A 106 2.78 -5.33 -22.67
N SER A 107 3.86 -5.77 -23.33
CA SER A 107 4.62 -6.93 -22.85
C SER A 107 5.20 -6.63 -21.47
N ALA A 108 5.14 -7.58 -20.53
CA ALA A 108 5.67 -7.41 -19.18
C ALA A 108 7.18 -7.07 -19.15
N VAL A 109 7.92 -7.42 -20.21
CA VAL A 109 9.33 -7.01 -20.39
C VAL A 109 9.49 -5.49 -20.44
N LEU A 110 8.49 -4.78 -20.96
CA LEU A 110 8.52 -3.32 -21.13
C LEU A 110 7.98 -2.57 -19.90
N VAL A 111 7.44 -3.30 -18.91
CA VAL A 111 6.82 -2.73 -17.73
C VAL A 111 7.79 -2.79 -16.55
N ASN A 112 8.33 -1.66 -16.15
CA ASN A 112 9.30 -1.58 -15.05
C ASN A 112 8.74 -2.01 -13.69
N SER A 113 7.43 -1.92 -13.50
CA SER A 113 6.74 -2.31 -12.26
C SER A 113 6.47 -3.80 -12.15
N PHE A 114 6.65 -4.58 -13.24
CA PHE A 114 6.36 -6.01 -13.23
C PHE A 114 7.36 -6.79 -12.37
N ARG A 115 6.84 -7.64 -11.49
CA ARG A 115 7.63 -8.49 -10.57
C ARG A 115 7.03 -9.87 -10.43
N VAL A 116 7.91 -10.86 -10.22
CA VAL A 116 7.54 -12.22 -9.88
C VAL A 116 7.71 -12.40 -8.37
N MET A 117 6.62 -12.67 -7.65
CA MET A 117 6.60 -12.75 -6.19
C MET A 117 6.80 -14.17 -5.67
N SER A 118 6.26 -15.17 -6.38
CA SER A 118 6.48 -16.60 -6.07
C SER A 118 6.31 -17.46 -7.31
N VAL A 119 6.94 -18.62 -7.30
CA VAL A 119 6.83 -19.64 -8.35
C VAL A 119 6.65 -20.98 -7.64
N LYS A 120 5.46 -21.56 -7.69
CA LYS A 120 5.14 -22.82 -6.99
C LYS A 120 4.72 -23.90 -7.96
N ASP A 121 5.15 -25.13 -7.73
CA ASP A 121 4.61 -26.29 -8.43
C ASP A 121 3.24 -26.72 -7.90
N SER A 122 2.66 -27.76 -8.51
CA SER A 122 1.36 -28.30 -8.08
C SER A 122 1.40 -28.95 -6.68
N ALA A 123 2.57 -29.28 -6.15
CA ALA A 123 2.77 -29.81 -4.80
C ALA A 123 3.00 -28.69 -3.77
N GLY A 124 3.11 -27.43 -4.21
CA GLY A 124 3.33 -26.27 -3.36
C GLY A 124 4.79 -25.96 -3.05
N ASN A 125 5.74 -26.66 -3.68
CA ASN A 125 7.15 -26.33 -3.54
C ASN A 125 7.46 -25.01 -4.21
N ASP A 126 8.25 -24.15 -3.54
CA ASP A 126 8.61 -22.82 -4.03
C ASP A 126 9.93 -22.85 -4.81
N TYR A 127 9.91 -22.32 -6.01
CA TYR A 127 11.04 -22.22 -6.94
C TYR A 127 11.48 -20.78 -7.20
N ILE A 128 11.06 -19.82 -6.38
CA ILE A 128 11.45 -18.39 -6.56
C ILE A 128 12.97 -18.20 -6.51
N SER A 129 13.71 -19.07 -5.83
CA SER A 129 15.17 -19.05 -5.79
C SER A 129 15.84 -19.36 -7.14
N GLU A 130 15.12 -20.00 -8.06
CA GLU A 130 15.60 -20.29 -9.42
C GLU A 130 15.33 -19.10 -10.39
N TYR A 131 14.62 -18.07 -9.93
CA TYR A 131 14.36 -16.86 -10.70
C TYR A 131 15.44 -15.82 -10.47
N SER A 132 16.07 -15.37 -11.55
CA SER A 132 16.98 -14.21 -11.54
C SER A 132 16.20 -12.92 -11.76
N GLU A 133 16.07 -12.11 -10.71
CA GLU A 133 15.40 -10.80 -10.82
C GLU A 133 16.17 -9.84 -11.74
N THR A 134 17.49 -9.95 -11.79
CA THR A 134 18.34 -9.10 -12.65
C THR A 134 18.14 -9.39 -14.13
N ASP A 135 18.15 -10.67 -14.50
CA ASP A 135 18.03 -11.12 -15.89
C ASP A 135 16.58 -11.40 -16.30
N LYS A 136 15.67 -11.42 -15.30
CA LYS A 136 14.27 -11.78 -15.45
C LYS A 136 14.07 -13.18 -16.02
N THR A 137 14.98 -14.12 -15.67
CA THR A 137 15.01 -15.47 -16.22
C THR A 137 14.76 -16.52 -15.14
N ILE A 138 14.21 -17.67 -15.54
CA ILE A 138 14.03 -18.84 -14.71
C ILE A 138 14.30 -20.11 -15.53
N THR A 139 14.77 -21.17 -14.85
CA THR A 139 14.89 -22.52 -15.43
C THR A 139 13.97 -23.47 -14.68
N PHE A 140 12.92 -23.93 -15.33
CA PHE A 140 12.05 -24.97 -14.78
C PHE A 140 12.71 -26.33 -14.96
N ARG A 141 13.10 -26.98 -13.87
CA ARG A 141 13.82 -28.26 -13.92
C ARG A 141 12.95 -29.44 -14.35
N TYR A 142 11.66 -29.38 -14.03
CA TYR A 142 10.72 -30.48 -14.23
C TYR A 142 9.51 -29.99 -15.05
N PRO A 143 8.94 -30.87 -15.89
CA PRO A 143 7.67 -30.59 -16.54
C PRO A 143 6.53 -30.60 -15.50
N GLY A 144 5.50 -29.84 -15.77
CA GLY A 144 4.33 -29.77 -14.88
C GLY A 144 3.62 -28.42 -14.91
N THR A 145 2.69 -28.24 -14.01
CA THR A 145 1.98 -26.98 -13.85
C THR A 145 2.59 -26.18 -12.71
N TYR A 146 2.93 -24.96 -13.00
CA TYR A 146 3.44 -24.01 -12.01
C TYR A 146 2.44 -22.86 -11.83
N THR A 147 2.25 -22.44 -10.59
CA THR A 147 1.48 -21.23 -10.23
C THR A 147 2.43 -20.11 -9.90
N LEU A 148 2.33 -19.02 -10.65
CA LEU A 148 3.14 -17.83 -10.46
C LEU A 148 2.27 -16.75 -9.82
N LYS A 149 2.78 -16.14 -8.76
CA LYS A 149 2.21 -14.91 -8.21
C LYS A 149 2.96 -13.72 -8.79
N LEU A 150 2.24 -12.92 -9.56
CA LEU A 150 2.76 -11.78 -10.30
C LEU A 150 2.23 -10.49 -9.70
N TYR A 151 2.98 -9.42 -9.88
CA TYR A 151 2.65 -8.10 -9.35
C TYR A 151 3.02 -7.03 -10.37
N ALA A 152 2.16 -6.04 -10.52
CA ALA A 152 2.43 -4.83 -11.29
C ALA A 152 1.70 -3.62 -10.70
N TYR A 153 2.22 -2.44 -10.97
CA TYR A 153 1.56 -1.18 -10.64
C TYR A 153 1.70 -0.18 -11.79
N ASP A 154 0.76 0.75 -11.87
CA ASP A 154 0.77 1.82 -12.86
C ASP A 154 1.52 3.08 -12.36
N ALA A 155 1.52 4.14 -13.16
CA ALA A 155 2.16 5.42 -12.82
C ALA A 155 1.48 6.13 -11.63
N GLN A 156 0.21 5.84 -11.38
CA GLN A 156 -0.59 6.36 -10.28
C GLN A 156 -0.51 5.49 -9.02
N GLN A 157 0.30 4.44 -9.03
CA GLN A 157 0.48 3.45 -7.94
C GLN A 157 -0.74 2.57 -7.69
N HIS A 158 -1.65 2.41 -8.68
CA HIS A 158 -2.67 1.38 -8.59
C HIS A 158 -2.02 0.02 -8.81
N GLU A 159 -2.30 -0.90 -7.91
CA GLU A 159 -1.63 -2.19 -7.84
C GLU A 159 -2.53 -3.31 -8.33
N CYS A 160 -1.93 -4.32 -8.97
CA CYS A 160 -2.56 -5.61 -9.15
C CYS A 160 -1.62 -6.74 -8.75
N SER A 161 -2.20 -7.83 -8.27
CA SER A 161 -1.49 -9.08 -7.98
C SER A 161 -2.33 -10.23 -8.48
N GLU A 162 -1.79 -10.99 -9.43
CA GLU A 162 -2.49 -12.11 -10.07
C GLU A 162 -1.74 -13.41 -9.85
N GLU A 163 -2.51 -14.49 -9.68
CA GLU A 163 -1.98 -15.86 -9.67
C GLU A 163 -2.30 -16.53 -11.00
N ILE A 164 -1.28 -16.76 -11.81
CA ILE A 164 -1.42 -17.35 -13.15
C ILE A 164 -0.76 -18.71 -13.16
N LYS A 165 -1.49 -19.69 -13.71
CA LYS A 165 -0.96 -21.05 -13.93
C LYS A 165 -0.35 -21.15 -15.32
N ILE A 166 0.86 -21.70 -15.37
CA ILE A 166 1.55 -21.97 -16.63
C ILE A 166 1.86 -23.47 -16.72
N ALA A 167 1.87 -23.99 -17.94
CA ALA A 167 2.30 -25.33 -18.23
C ALA A 167 3.75 -25.32 -18.70
N VAL A 168 4.55 -26.22 -18.16
CA VAL A 168 5.92 -26.51 -18.59
C VAL A 168 5.95 -27.92 -19.16
N GLU A 169 6.27 -28.04 -20.44
CA GLU A 169 6.32 -29.32 -21.13
C GLU A 169 7.68 -30.03 -20.94
N GLU A 170 7.70 -31.33 -21.24
CA GLU A 170 8.94 -32.10 -21.23
C GLU A 170 9.90 -31.60 -22.32
N ALA A 171 11.19 -31.64 -22.02
CA ALA A 171 12.23 -31.37 -23.02
C ALA A 171 12.16 -32.40 -24.14
N SER A 172 12.13 -31.97 -25.38
CA SER A 172 12.09 -32.84 -26.54
C SER A 172 13.47 -33.38 -26.85
#